data_55277a8ecb0304af245ef49ef05058d7
#
_entry.id   55277a8ecb0304af245ef49ef05058d7
#
_cell.length_a   1.000
_cell.length_b   1.000
_cell.length_c   1.000
_cell.angle_alpha   90.00
_cell.angle_beta   90.00
_cell.angle_gamma   90.00
#
_symmetry.space_group_name_H-M   'P 1'
#
loop_
_entity.id
_entity.type
_entity.pdbx_description
1 polymer ?
#
loop_
_entity_poly.entity_id
_entity_poly.type
_entity_poly.pdbx_seq_one_letter_code
_entity_poly.pdbx_strand_id
1 'polypeptide(L)'
;MSDAVAPSARMASPPWQRELRRARGYDRARIVAAYALSAPALLLMLVLLIGPLLAVLVIACTDYQLGDRSLRFVGLANFRTLAGDAVFWKALGNTALYVVVVAPGSVALGLAAAILIEGGTRLKALYRTLLFLPVMATLIAMAIVWEFMLHPTFGLVNLALGVVGLRGRNWLQDSDAALYVLAVIGIWQQFGFNMVLFLAGLSSIPRHLYEAAAIDGARTGWDRFCLVTWPMLGPVTLFVTVISTIRAFQVFDTVQALTRGGPNKATEVLLYSMYAEAFEFFRTGYAAAIAVVFIVLVTILMLIKTHVLERRVHY
;
A
#
# COMPACT_ATOMS: atom_id res chain seq x y z
N MET A 1 -74.36 -47.40 -31.34
CA MET A 1 -72.91 -47.50 -31.50
C MET A 1 -72.26 -46.25 -30.95
N SER A 2 -71.76 -46.36 -29.74
CA SER A 2 -71.18 -45.26 -29.01
C SER A 2 -69.71 -45.57 -28.80
N ASP A 3 -68.80 -44.89 -29.52
CA ASP A 3 -67.37 -45.03 -29.40
C ASP A 3 -66.93 -44.23 -28.19
N ALA A 4 -66.57 -44.92 -27.12
CA ALA A 4 -65.94 -44.34 -25.96
C ALA A 4 -64.43 -44.12 -26.24
N VAL A 5 -64.05 -42.86 -26.40
CA VAL A 5 -62.63 -42.46 -26.52
C VAL A 5 -61.98 -42.63 -25.14
N ALA A 6 -61.06 -43.52 -25.02
CA ALA A 6 -60.26 -43.76 -23.83
C ALA A 6 -59.36 -42.56 -23.54
N PRO A 7 -59.26 -42.11 -22.25
CA PRO A 7 -58.38 -40.97 -21.92
C PRO A 7 -56.91 -41.37 -22.06
N SER A 8 -56.17 -40.57 -22.87
CA SER A 8 -54.71 -40.76 -23.09
C SER A 8 -53.96 -40.73 -21.74
N ALA A 9 -53.40 -41.86 -21.36
CA ALA A 9 -52.51 -41.97 -20.24
C ALA A 9 -51.32 -41.01 -20.39
N ARG A 10 -51.26 -39.98 -19.60
CA ARG A 10 -50.07 -39.10 -19.51
C ARG A 10 -48.89 -39.95 -19.12
N MET A 11 -48.03 -40.27 -20.05
CA MET A 11 -46.78 -40.96 -19.76
C MET A 11 -45.99 -40.22 -18.66
N ALA A 12 -45.78 -40.87 -17.52
CA ALA A 12 -44.99 -40.36 -16.45
C ALA A 12 -43.54 -40.10 -16.93
N SER A 13 -43.02 -38.89 -16.66
CA SER A 13 -41.65 -38.54 -17.08
C SER A 13 -40.67 -39.55 -16.56
N PRO A 14 -39.70 -40.00 -17.40
CA PRO A 14 -38.73 -41.06 -17.04
C PRO A 14 -37.89 -40.61 -15.83
N PRO A 15 -37.45 -41.54 -14.95
CA PRO A 15 -36.80 -41.25 -13.67
C PRO A 15 -35.57 -40.33 -13.82
N TRP A 16 -34.80 -40.44 -14.87
CA TRP A 16 -33.65 -39.57 -15.14
C TRP A 16 -34.04 -38.07 -15.34
N GLN A 17 -35.22 -37.78 -15.92
CA GLN A 17 -35.69 -36.39 -16.06
C GLN A 17 -36.10 -35.79 -14.71
N ARG A 18 -36.58 -36.62 -13.77
CA ARG A 18 -36.88 -36.18 -12.38
C ARG A 18 -35.58 -35.89 -11.62
N GLU A 19 -34.53 -36.69 -11.83
CA GLU A 19 -33.19 -36.45 -11.24
C GLU A 19 -32.55 -35.17 -11.77
N LEU A 20 -32.59 -34.94 -13.09
CA LEU A 20 -32.10 -33.69 -13.69
C LEU A 20 -32.86 -32.44 -13.18
N ARG A 21 -34.15 -32.54 -12.98
CA ARG A 21 -34.95 -31.44 -12.38
C ARG A 21 -34.59 -31.20 -10.91
N ARG A 22 -34.35 -32.27 -10.13
CA ARG A 22 -33.89 -32.19 -8.74
C ARG A 22 -32.49 -31.60 -8.66
N ALA A 23 -31.55 -32.02 -9.51
CA ALA A 23 -30.21 -31.45 -9.59
C ALA A 23 -30.24 -29.96 -9.91
N ARG A 24 -31.02 -29.55 -10.94
CA ARG A 24 -31.20 -28.11 -11.29
C ARG A 24 -31.87 -27.29 -10.16
N GLY A 25 -32.81 -27.86 -9.43
CA GLY A 25 -33.45 -27.19 -8.28
C GLY A 25 -32.49 -27.03 -7.11
N TYR A 26 -31.65 -28.04 -6.86
CA TYR A 26 -30.61 -28.02 -5.86
C TYR A 26 -29.53 -26.97 -6.16
N ASP A 27 -29.10 -26.90 -7.42
CA ASP A 27 -28.13 -25.90 -7.86
C ASP A 27 -28.69 -24.46 -7.75
N ARG A 28 -29.96 -24.24 -8.11
CA ARG A 28 -30.60 -22.93 -7.92
C ARG A 28 -30.72 -22.53 -6.45
N ALA A 29 -31.11 -23.44 -5.58
CA ALA A 29 -31.20 -23.17 -4.13
C ALA A 29 -29.82 -22.85 -3.54
N ARG A 30 -28.78 -23.55 -3.96
CA ARG A 30 -27.39 -23.26 -3.56
C ARG A 30 -26.93 -21.89 -4.06
N ILE A 31 -27.20 -21.54 -5.32
CA ILE A 31 -26.86 -20.23 -5.89
C ILE A 31 -27.59 -19.11 -5.12
N VAL A 32 -28.89 -19.25 -4.87
CA VAL A 32 -29.67 -18.26 -4.11
C VAL A 32 -29.12 -18.15 -2.66
N ALA A 33 -28.84 -19.26 -2.00
CA ALA A 33 -28.25 -19.25 -0.67
C ALA A 33 -26.86 -18.59 -0.66
N ALA A 34 -26.01 -18.86 -1.68
CA ALA A 34 -24.71 -18.24 -1.81
C ALA A 34 -24.82 -16.70 -1.96
N TYR A 35 -25.71 -16.23 -2.85
CA TYR A 35 -25.94 -14.78 -2.99
C TYR A 35 -26.57 -14.17 -1.72
N ALA A 36 -27.52 -14.83 -1.08
CA ALA A 36 -28.15 -14.33 0.14
C ALA A 36 -27.15 -14.23 1.30
N LEU A 37 -26.23 -15.19 1.43
CA LEU A 37 -25.17 -15.16 2.45
C LEU A 37 -24.09 -14.13 2.13
N SER A 38 -23.79 -13.89 0.84
CA SER A 38 -22.81 -12.89 0.41
C SER A 38 -23.39 -11.48 0.35
N ALA A 39 -24.71 -11.32 0.24
CA ALA A 39 -25.36 -10.03 0.03
C ALA A 39 -25.04 -8.98 1.11
N PRO A 40 -25.00 -9.28 2.43
CA PRO A 40 -24.64 -8.29 3.44
C PRO A 40 -23.22 -7.76 3.26
N ALA A 41 -22.25 -8.64 2.96
CA ALA A 41 -20.87 -8.25 2.72
C ALA A 41 -20.72 -7.43 1.43
N LEU A 42 -21.37 -7.84 0.35
CA LEU A 42 -21.39 -7.10 -0.91
C LEU A 42 -22.04 -5.72 -0.77
N LEU A 43 -23.14 -5.64 -0.02
CA LEU A 43 -23.83 -4.38 0.24
C LEU A 43 -22.94 -3.42 1.05
N LEU A 44 -22.30 -3.91 2.10
CA LEU A 44 -21.35 -3.11 2.87
C LEU A 44 -20.17 -2.66 2.02
N MET A 45 -19.64 -3.51 1.16
CA MET A 45 -18.56 -3.15 0.22
C MET A 45 -19.02 -2.07 -0.77
N LEU A 46 -20.21 -2.19 -1.33
CA LEU A 46 -20.78 -1.19 -2.23
C LEU A 46 -20.98 0.16 -1.52
N VAL A 47 -21.55 0.16 -0.31
CA VAL A 47 -21.84 1.40 0.42
C VAL A 47 -20.58 2.04 0.99
N LEU A 48 -19.67 1.27 1.60
CA LEU A 48 -18.53 1.81 2.34
C LEU A 48 -17.26 1.98 1.50
N LEU A 49 -17.09 1.22 0.41
CA LEU A 49 -15.92 1.34 -0.48
C LEU A 49 -16.27 2.01 -1.80
N ILE A 50 -17.24 1.46 -2.53
CA ILE A 50 -17.57 1.96 -3.86
C ILE A 50 -18.33 3.30 -3.78
N GLY A 51 -19.26 3.44 -2.83
CA GLY A 51 -20.04 4.66 -2.66
C GLY A 51 -19.19 5.91 -2.48
N PRO A 52 -18.29 5.98 -1.49
CA PRO A 52 -17.39 7.12 -1.31
C PRO A 52 -16.48 7.37 -2.52
N LEU A 53 -15.99 6.31 -3.18
CA LEU A 53 -15.19 6.45 -4.39
C LEU A 53 -15.96 7.14 -5.52
N LEU A 54 -17.20 6.71 -5.76
CA LEU A 54 -18.07 7.34 -6.74
C LEU A 54 -18.42 8.78 -6.33
N ALA A 55 -18.67 9.03 -5.05
CA ALA A 55 -18.90 10.37 -4.54
C ALA A 55 -17.73 11.32 -4.82
N VAL A 56 -16.49 10.88 -4.58
CA VAL A 56 -15.28 11.66 -4.90
C VAL A 56 -15.19 11.94 -6.40
N LEU A 57 -15.51 10.98 -7.27
CA LEU A 57 -15.52 11.19 -8.73
C LEU A 57 -16.54 12.25 -9.15
N VAL A 58 -17.73 12.24 -8.54
CA VAL A 58 -18.77 13.24 -8.82
C VAL A 58 -18.35 14.61 -8.28
N ILE A 59 -17.87 14.69 -7.03
CA ILE A 59 -17.45 15.94 -6.39
C ILE A 59 -16.28 16.57 -7.15
N ALA A 60 -15.36 15.78 -7.70
CA ALA A 60 -14.26 16.27 -8.52
C ALA A 60 -14.72 17.06 -9.78
N CYS A 61 -15.95 16.82 -10.24
CA CYS A 61 -16.58 17.52 -11.37
C CYS A 61 -17.47 18.68 -10.95
N THR A 62 -17.43 19.10 -9.67
CA THR A 62 -18.25 20.18 -9.11
C THR A 62 -17.39 21.29 -8.52
N ASP A 63 -17.99 22.47 -8.31
CA ASP A 63 -17.37 23.57 -7.57
C ASP A 63 -17.62 23.49 -6.05
N TYR A 64 -17.95 22.30 -5.53
CA TYR A 64 -18.34 22.11 -4.16
C TYR A 64 -17.24 22.56 -3.17
N GLN A 65 -17.65 23.40 -2.22
CA GLN A 65 -16.84 23.82 -1.08
C GLN A 65 -17.47 23.33 0.22
N LEU A 66 -16.66 22.91 1.17
CA LEU A 66 -17.14 22.37 2.44
C LEU A 66 -17.94 23.46 3.20
N GLY A 67 -19.22 23.19 3.48
CA GLY A 67 -20.13 24.13 4.14
C GLY A 67 -21.00 24.91 3.16
N ASP A 68 -20.81 24.85 1.87
CA ASP A 68 -21.69 25.47 0.88
C ASP A 68 -22.97 24.64 0.69
N ARG A 69 -24.08 25.36 0.47
CA ARG A 69 -25.40 24.75 0.17
C ARG A 69 -25.62 24.51 -1.31
N SER A 70 -24.79 25.07 -2.17
CA SER A 70 -24.91 24.96 -3.61
C SER A 70 -23.85 23.97 -4.14
N LEU A 71 -24.26 23.13 -5.06
CA LEU A 71 -23.40 22.22 -5.78
C LEU A 71 -23.65 22.43 -7.27
N ARG A 72 -22.66 23.01 -7.97
CA ARG A 72 -22.75 23.27 -9.39
C ARG A 72 -21.81 22.35 -10.14
N PHE A 73 -22.30 21.72 -11.17
CA PHE A 73 -21.48 20.89 -12.03
C PHE A 73 -20.62 21.76 -12.96
N VAL A 74 -19.28 21.62 -12.85
CA VAL A 74 -18.28 22.37 -13.62
C VAL A 74 -17.49 21.49 -14.59
N GLY A 75 -17.84 20.21 -14.69
CA GLY A 75 -17.19 19.24 -15.58
C GLY A 75 -15.70 19.08 -15.23
N LEU A 76 -14.82 19.28 -16.19
CA LEU A 76 -13.37 19.07 -16.02
C LEU A 76 -12.61 20.35 -15.60
N ALA A 77 -13.28 21.39 -15.11
CA ALA A 77 -12.62 22.66 -14.74
C ALA A 77 -11.56 22.45 -13.64
N ASN A 78 -11.86 21.66 -12.60
CA ASN A 78 -10.89 21.35 -11.53
C ASN A 78 -9.64 20.66 -12.07
N PHE A 79 -9.80 19.74 -13.01
CA PHE A 79 -8.64 19.04 -13.63
C PHE A 79 -7.81 19.96 -14.51
N ARG A 80 -8.43 20.93 -15.19
CA ARG A 80 -7.67 21.97 -15.95
C ARG A 80 -6.88 22.88 -15.01
N THR A 81 -7.49 23.31 -13.92
CA THR A 81 -6.80 24.09 -12.88
C THR A 81 -5.64 23.29 -12.29
N LEU A 82 -5.87 22.00 -11.98
CA LEU A 82 -4.85 21.10 -11.47
C LEU A 82 -3.65 20.95 -12.42
N ALA A 83 -3.90 20.82 -13.72
CA ALA A 83 -2.86 20.68 -14.73
C ALA A 83 -1.95 21.93 -14.83
N GLY A 84 -2.48 23.11 -14.50
CA GLY A 84 -1.74 24.37 -14.45
C GLY A 84 -1.12 24.71 -13.11
N ASP A 85 -1.39 23.93 -12.05
CA ASP A 85 -0.97 24.25 -10.69
C ASP A 85 0.47 23.78 -10.41
N ALA A 86 1.37 24.72 -10.21
CA ALA A 86 2.77 24.45 -9.87
C ALA A 86 2.92 23.70 -8.51
N VAL A 87 2.02 23.95 -7.55
CA VAL A 87 2.04 23.25 -6.25
C VAL A 87 1.69 21.79 -6.42
N PHE A 88 0.71 21.48 -7.26
CA PHE A 88 0.36 20.09 -7.59
C PHE A 88 1.54 19.34 -8.22
N TRP A 89 2.22 19.93 -9.20
CA TRP A 89 3.37 19.28 -9.86
C TRP A 89 4.55 19.09 -8.89
N LYS A 90 4.77 20.05 -7.97
CA LYS A 90 5.77 19.92 -6.92
C LYS A 90 5.40 18.80 -5.94
N ALA A 91 4.15 18.73 -5.49
CA ALA A 91 3.66 17.67 -4.62
C ALA A 91 3.75 16.28 -5.28
N LEU A 92 3.45 16.20 -6.57
CA LEU A 92 3.62 14.97 -7.35
C LEU A 92 5.09 14.54 -7.43
N GLY A 93 6.00 15.47 -7.73
CA GLY A 93 7.44 15.24 -7.77
C GLY A 93 8.00 14.78 -6.42
N ASN A 94 7.62 15.46 -5.34
CA ASN A 94 8.00 15.10 -3.97
C ASN A 94 7.47 13.71 -3.58
N THR A 95 6.22 13.40 -3.92
CA THR A 95 5.64 12.06 -3.67
C THR A 95 6.40 10.99 -4.45
N ALA A 96 6.71 11.23 -5.72
CA ALA A 96 7.47 10.28 -6.53
C ALA A 96 8.88 10.06 -5.97
N LEU A 97 9.59 11.15 -5.59
CA LEU A 97 10.92 11.06 -4.97
C LEU A 97 10.86 10.28 -3.64
N TYR A 98 9.88 10.60 -2.78
CA TYR A 98 9.69 9.90 -1.52
C TYR A 98 9.48 8.40 -1.73
N VAL A 99 8.61 8.01 -2.67
CA VAL A 99 8.32 6.61 -2.99
C VAL A 99 9.55 5.88 -3.53
N VAL A 100 10.31 6.53 -4.44
CA VAL A 100 11.53 5.95 -5.04
C VAL A 100 12.62 5.74 -3.99
N VAL A 101 12.67 6.56 -2.95
CA VAL A 101 13.64 6.41 -1.85
C VAL A 101 13.15 5.43 -0.79
N VAL A 102 11.91 5.60 -0.31
CA VAL A 102 11.39 4.86 0.85
C VAL A 102 11.04 3.41 0.51
N ALA A 103 10.39 3.16 -0.62
CA ALA A 103 9.98 1.79 -0.93
C ALA A 103 11.19 0.85 -1.12
N PRO A 104 12.17 1.14 -2.01
CA PRO A 104 13.33 0.25 -2.14
C PRO A 104 14.22 0.28 -0.89
N GLY A 105 14.39 1.42 -0.22
CA GLY A 105 15.18 1.53 1.00
C GLY A 105 14.65 0.66 2.14
N SER A 106 13.34 0.70 2.39
CA SER A 106 12.70 -0.12 3.43
C SER A 106 12.70 -1.61 3.08
N VAL A 107 12.54 -1.95 1.79
CA VAL A 107 12.61 -3.34 1.30
C VAL A 107 14.03 -3.89 1.47
N ALA A 108 15.05 -3.14 1.03
CA ALA A 108 16.44 -3.56 1.13
C ALA A 108 16.90 -3.73 2.59
N LEU A 109 16.60 -2.75 3.46
CA LEU A 109 16.90 -2.85 4.88
C LEU A 109 16.14 -3.97 5.58
N GLY A 110 14.85 -4.16 5.22
CA GLY A 110 14.03 -5.26 5.74
C GLY A 110 14.60 -6.63 5.38
N LEU A 111 15.00 -6.81 4.12
CA LEU A 111 15.66 -8.04 3.66
C LEU A 111 17.01 -8.26 4.36
N ALA A 112 17.85 -7.24 4.42
CA ALA A 112 19.14 -7.33 5.09
C ALA A 112 18.99 -7.71 6.57
N ALA A 113 18.07 -7.07 7.29
CA ALA A 113 17.76 -7.39 8.68
C ALA A 113 17.25 -8.83 8.84
N ALA A 114 16.36 -9.29 7.93
CA ALA A 114 15.84 -10.66 7.95
C ALA A 114 16.94 -11.70 7.76
N ILE A 115 17.84 -11.50 6.80
CA ILE A 115 18.98 -12.40 6.55
C ILE A 115 19.92 -12.46 7.74
N LEU A 116 20.25 -11.30 8.32
CA LEU A 116 21.13 -11.23 9.50
C LEU A 116 20.54 -11.96 10.72
N ILE A 117 19.25 -11.79 10.95
CA ILE A 117 18.55 -12.47 12.06
C ILE A 117 18.46 -13.96 11.78
N GLU A 118 18.14 -14.39 10.57
CA GLU A 118 18.00 -15.82 10.24
C GLU A 118 19.35 -16.54 10.34
N GLY A 119 20.44 -15.90 9.91
CA GLY A 119 21.81 -16.43 10.08
C GLY A 119 22.30 -16.44 11.53
N GLY A 120 21.72 -15.66 12.43
CA GLY A 120 22.10 -15.62 13.85
C GLY A 120 21.65 -16.85 14.64
N THR A 121 22.33 -17.16 15.74
CA THR A 121 21.99 -18.32 16.59
C THR A 121 21.33 -17.91 17.91
N ARG A 122 21.65 -16.73 18.44
CA ARG A 122 21.17 -16.24 19.73
C ARG A 122 20.41 -14.92 19.58
N LEU A 123 19.50 -14.64 20.51
CA LEU A 123 18.75 -13.39 20.61
C LEU A 123 17.86 -13.03 19.39
N LYS A 124 17.55 -13.99 18.51
CA LYS A 124 16.67 -13.76 17.34
C LYS A 124 15.35 -13.08 17.72
N ALA A 125 14.72 -13.53 18.81
CA ALA A 125 13.47 -12.97 19.30
C ALA A 125 13.64 -11.50 19.73
N LEU A 126 14.71 -11.19 20.44
CA LEU A 126 15.02 -9.83 20.89
C LEU A 126 15.21 -8.87 19.70
N TYR A 127 16.03 -9.26 18.71
CA TYR A 127 16.24 -8.44 17.51
C TYR A 127 14.95 -8.25 16.71
N ARG A 128 14.13 -9.30 16.54
CA ARG A 128 12.80 -9.19 15.89
C ARG A 128 11.92 -8.17 16.61
N THR A 129 11.84 -8.26 17.93
CA THR A 129 11.03 -7.34 18.73
C THR A 129 11.53 -5.91 18.64
N LEU A 130 12.83 -5.67 18.84
CA LEU A 130 13.40 -4.31 18.83
C LEU A 130 13.27 -3.64 17.45
N LEU A 131 13.53 -4.37 16.36
CA LEU A 131 13.44 -3.82 15.00
C LEU A 131 12.00 -3.67 14.52
N PHE A 132 11.04 -4.39 15.11
CA PHE A 132 9.61 -4.24 14.82
C PHE A 132 8.95 -3.13 15.64
N LEU A 133 9.55 -2.70 16.73
CA LEU A 133 8.99 -1.71 17.67
C LEU A 133 8.54 -0.40 16.98
N PRO A 134 9.29 0.17 16.01
CA PRO A 134 8.87 1.37 15.28
C PRO A 134 7.53 1.23 14.55
N VAL A 135 7.20 0.03 14.10
CA VAL A 135 5.94 -0.26 13.38
C VAL A 135 4.72 -0.16 14.32
N MET A 136 4.92 -0.48 15.61
CA MET A 136 3.86 -0.47 16.62
C MET A 136 3.61 0.91 17.21
N ALA A 137 4.55 1.84 17.03
CA ALA A 137 4.45 3.17 17.61
C ALA A 137 3.46 4.04 16.80
N THR A 138 2.65 4.83 17.52
CA THR A 138 1.78 5.81 16.89
C THR A 138 2.62 6.90 16.23
N LEU A 139 2.27 7.30 15.01
CA LEU A 139 3.02 8.30 14.24
C LEU A 139 3.12 9.65 14.96
N ILE A 140 2.07 10.08 15.64
CA ILE A 140 2.06 11.36 16.39
C ILE A 140 3.11 11.32 17.51
N ALA A 141 3.17 10.23 18.29
CA ALA A 141 4.18 10.10 19.34
C ALA A 141 5.60 10.06 18.77
N MET A 142 5.78 9.36 17.65
CA MET A 142 7.08 9.30 16.96
C MET A 142 7.47 10.64 16.35
N ALA A 143 6.52 11.41 15.83
CA ALA A 143 6.79 12.75 15.31
C ALA A 143 7.39 13.66 16.39
N ILE A 144 6.83 13.66 17.60
CA ILE A 144 7.38 14.42 18.72
C ILE A 144 8.82 13.99 19.02
N VAL A 145 9.07 12.68 19.10
CA VAL A 145 10.43 12.16 19.34
C VAL A 145 11.39 12.62 18.26
N TRP A 146 11.02 12.51 16.97
CA TRP A 146 11.84 12.95 15.86
C TRP A 146 12.06 14.45 15.83
N GLU A 147 11.08 15.26 16.19
CA GLU A 147 11.22 16.72 16.31
C GLU A 147 12.31 17.07 17.33
N PHE A 148 12.31 16.43 18.52
CA PHE A 148 13.38 16.61 19.51
C PHE A 148 14.71 16.06 19.04
N MET A 149 14.76 14.89 18.41
CA MET A 149 16.01 14.30 17.90
C MET A 149 16.67 15.15 16.81
N LEU A 150 15.87 15.82 15.99
CA LEU A 150 16.33 16.65 14.86
C LEU A 150 16.45 18.13 15.21
N HIS A 151 16.25 18.51 16.49
CA HIS A 151 16.31 19.89 16.92
C HIS A 151 17.68 20.53 16.61
N PRO A 152 17.73 21.76 16.04
CA PRO A 152 18.98 22.35 15.54
C PRO A 152 20.06 22.56 16.61
N THR A 153 19.68 22.84 17.85
CA THR A 153 20.64 23.18 18.93
C THR A 153 20.93 22.04 19.89
N PHE A 154 19.94 21.27 20.34
CA PHE A 154 20.09 20.22 21.34
C PHE A 154 19.74 18.81 20.81
N GLY A 155 19.38 18.68 19.55
CA GLY A 155 18.99 17.40 18.98
C GLY A 155 20.13 16.40 18.92
N LEU A 156 19.82 15.15 19.29
CA LEU A 156 20.83 14.08 19.35
C LEU A 156 21.53 13.85 18.01
N VAL A 157 20.84 14.04 16.88
CA VAL A 157 21.42 13.90 15.53
C VAL A 157 22.52 14.95 15.33
N ASN A 158 22.28 16.19 15.65
CA ASN A 158 23.27 17.27 15.52
C ASN A 158 24.42 17.12 16.53
N LEU A 159 24.14 16.67 17.74
CA LEU A 159 25.19 16.38 18.75
C LEU A 159 26.10 15.24 18.25
N ALA A 160 25.54 14.14 17.74
CA ALA A 160 26.31 13.04 17.17
C ALA A 160 27.18 13.46 15.96
N LEU A 161 26.64 14.29 15.07
CA LEU A 161 27.40 14.88 13.96
C LEU A 161 28.55 15.77 14.45
N GLY A 162 28.32 16.54 15.51
CA GLY A 162 29.35 17.37 16.15
C GLY A 162 30.54 16.54 16.68
N VAL A 163 30.28 15.35 17.23
CA VAL A 163 31.35 14.44 17.71
C VAL A 163 32.28 14.01 16.58
N VAL A 164 31.76 13.82 15.36
CA VAL A 164 32.57 13.46 14.18
C VAL A 164 33.03 14.66 13.34
N GLY A 165 32.87 15.89 13.89
CA GLY A 165 33.33 17.12 13.24
C GLY A 165 32.43 17.64 12.11
N LEU A 166 31.23 17.10 11.95
CA LEU A 166 30.26 17.55 10.97
C LEU A 166 29.34 18.64 11.54
N ARG A 167 29.00 19.62 10.71
CA ARG A 167 28.09 20.69 11.13
C ARG A 167 26.64 20.21 11.16
N GLY A 168 25.96 20.44 12.28
CA GLY A 168 24.54 20.25 12.40
C GLY A 168 23.74 21.20 11.49
N ARG A 169 22.51 20.81 11.18
CA ARG A 169 21.56 21.60 10.35
C ARG A 169 20.21 21.73 11.07
N ASN A 170 19.42 22.66 10.59
CA ASN A 170 18.00 22.68 10.91
C ASN A 170 17.24 21.78 9.92
N TRP A 171 17.30 20.48 10.16
CA TRP A 171 16.88 19.43 9.23
C TRP A 171 15.45 19.58 8.67
N LEU A 172 14.51 20.00 9.54
CA LEU A 172 13.09 20.12 9.18
C LEU A 172 12.75 21.46 8.51
N GLN A 173 13.64 22.47 8.65
CA GLN A 173 13.47 23.81 8.07
C GLN A 173 14.41 24.05 6.87
N ASP A 174 15.19 23.07 6.48
CA ASP A 174 16.04 23.10 5.30
C ASP A 174 15.29 22.52 4.09
N SER A 175 14.99 23.36 3.08
CA SER A 175 14.23 22.96 1.90
C SER A 175 14.86 21.79 1.12
N ASP A 176 16.20 21.69 1.16
CA ASP A 176 16.94 20.66 0.43
C ASP A 176 17.03 19.34 1.21
N ALA A 177 16.92 19.40 2.53
CA ALA A 177 17.09 18.24 3.41
C ALA A 177 15.78 17.65 3.91
N ALA A 178 14.74 18.47 4.15
CA ALA A 178 13.56 18.07 4.88
C ALA A 178 12.85 16.84 4.30
N LEU A 179 12.68 16.76 2.97
CA LEU A 179 12.03 15.61 2.34
C LEU A 179 12.83 14.32 2.50
N TYR A 180 14.16 14.40 2.42
CA TYR A 180 15.03 13.24 2.64
C TYR A 180 15.03 12.77 4.08
N VAL A 181 14.95 13.70 5.03
CA VAL A 181 14.80 13.38 6.45
C VAL A 181 13.50 12.65 6.71
N LEU A 182 12.38 13.12 6.14
CA LEU A 182 11.10 12.41 6.21
C LEU A 182 11.18 11.02 5.55
N ALA A 183 11.94 10.90 4.45
CA ALA A 183 12.16 9.60 3.80
C ALA A 183 12.95 8.63 4.69
N VAL A 184 13.99 9.09 5.38
CA VAL A 184 14.74 8.29 6.36
C VAL A 184 13.83 7.82 7.49
N ILE A 185 12.99 8.70 8.03
CA ILE A 185 11.99 8.34 9.05
C ILE A 185 11.02 7.28 8.51
N GLY A 186 10.54 7.46 7.28
CA GLY A 186 9.65 6.50 6.61
C GLY A 186 10.30 5.13 6.40
N ILE A 187 11.57 5.08 5.99
CA ILE A 187 12.34 3.84 5.87
C ILE A 187 12.45 3.15 7.23
N TRP A 188 12.88 3.90 8.26
CA TRP A 188 13.02 3.40 9.62
C TRP A 188 11.72 2.82 10.18
N GLN A 189 10.58 3.43 9.87
CA GLN A 189 9.29 2.96 10.33
C GLN A 189 8.83 1.69 9.58
N GLN A 190 9.12 1.58 8.28
CA GLN A 190 8.58 0.50 7.44
C GLN A 190 9.47 -0.75 7.41
N PHE A 191 10.80 -0.62 7.56
CA PHE A 191 11.71 -1.76 7.36
C PHE A 191 11.46 -2.91 8.32
N GLY A 192 11.02 -2.64 9.55
CA GLY A 192 10.68 -3.68 10.52
C GLY A 192 9.52 -4.58 10.09
N PHE A 193 8.50 -3.99 9.46
CA PHE A 193 7.40 -4.76 8.87
C PHE A 193 7.89 -5.63 7.71
N ASN A 194 8.69 -5.06 6.82
CA ASN A 194 9.27 -5.78 5.69
C ASN A 194 10.17 -6.92 6.15
N MET A 195 10.96 -6.70 7.20
CA MET A 195 11.80 -7.73 7.85
C MET A 195 10.96 -8.94 8.29
N VAL A 196 9.81 -8.73 8.93
CA VAL A 196 8.95 -9.84 9.39
C VAL A 196 8.42 -10.64 8.21
N LEU A 197 8.01 -9.98 7.14
CA LEU A 197 7.55 -10.67 5.92
C LEU A 197 8.67 -11.48 5.26
N PHE A 198 9.88 -10.92 5.18
CA PHE A 198 11.04 -11.65 4.66
C PHE A 198 11.46 -12.81 5.57
N LEU A 199 11.38 -12.67 6.90
CA LEU A 199 11.62 -13.78 7.82
C LEU A 199 10.64 -14.94 7.61
N ALA A 200 9.36 -14.64 7.37
CA ALA A 200 8.37 -15.65 7.03
C ALA A 200 8.71 -16.33 5.70
N GLY A 201 9.12 -15.56 4.67
CA GLY A 201 9.59 -16.11 3.41
C GLY A 201 10.84 -16.96 3.54
N LEU A 202 11.85 -16.52 4.28
CA LEU A 202 13.07 -17.28 4.53
C LEU A 202 12.80 -18.61 5.23
N SER A 203 11.91 -18.61 6.24
CA SER A 203 11.54 -19.82 6.97
C SER A 203 10.78 -20.85 6.14
N SER A 204 10.18 -20.44 5.03
CA SER A 204 9.45 -21.33 4.11
C SER A 204 10.36 -22.05 3.11
N ILE A 205 11.61 -21.65 2.96
CA ILE A 205 12.57 -22.27 2.03
C ILE A 205 13.00 -23.63 2.58
N PRO A 206 12.80 -24.74 1.85
CA PRO A 206 13.17 -26.06 2.29
C PRO A 206 14.70 -26.22 2.43
N ARG A 207 15.14 -26.82 3.54
CA ARG A 207 16.58 -26.97 3.85
C ARG A 207 17.34 -27.80 2.82
N HIS A 208 16.70 -28.80 2.23
CA HIS A 208 17.32 -29.66 1.21
C HIS A 208 17.82 -28.88 -0.02
N LEU A 209 17.22 -27.71 -0.36
CA LEU A 209 17.72 -26.86 -1.44
C LEU A 209 19.08 -26.26 -1.13
N TYR A 210 19.34 -25.89 0.13
CA TYR A 210 20.65 -25.41 0.57
C TYR A 210 21.68 -26.53 0.62
N GLU A 211 21.26 -27.76 0.96
CA GLU A 211 22.12 -28.95 0.97
C GLU A 211 22.49 -29.33 -0.47
N ALA A 212 21.54 -29.35 -1.41
CA ALA A 212 21.80 -29.57 -2.82
C ALA A 212 22.77 -28.53 -3.39
N ALA A 213 22.52 -27.24 -3.15
CA ALA A 213 23.40 -26.16 -3.59
C ALA A 213 24.84 -26.31 -3.02
N ALA A 214 24.99 -26.81 -1.78
CA ALA A 214 26.30 -27.07 -1.20
C ALA A 214 27.04 -28.23 -1.91
N ILE A 215 26.33 -29.27 -2.34
CA ILE A 215 26.88 -30.37 -3.15
C ILE A 215 27.30 -29.85 -4.53
N ASP A 216 26.50 -28.95 -5.14
CA ASP A 216 26.78 -28.32 -6.44
C ASP A 216 27.88 -27.25 -6.37
N GLY A 217 28.51 -27.04 -5.21
CA GLY A 217 29.67 -26.16 -5.07
C GLY A 217 29.40 -24.77 -4.52
N ALA A 218 28.20 -24.46 -4.03
CA ALA A 218 27.88 -23.20 -3.34
C ALA A 218 28.57 -23.17 -1.96
N ARG A 219 29.81 -22.68 -1.91
CA ARG A 219 30.65 -22.69 -0.71
C ARG A 219 30.43 -21.48 0.20
N THR A 220 30.06 -20.35 -0.36
CA THR A 220 29.90 -19.09 0.38
C THR A 220 28.43 -18.81 0.73
N GLY A 221 28.21 -17.95 1.73
CA GLY A 221 26.87 -17.44 2.03
C GLY A 221 26.26 -16.65 0.87
N TRP A 222 27.09 -15.98 0.09
CA TRP A 222 26.68 -15.24 -1.10
C TRP A 222 26.24 -16.17 -2.23
N ASP A 223 26.95 -17.29 -2.46
CA ASP A 223 26.53 -18.28 -3.46
C ASP A 223 25.14 -18.85 -3.12
N ARG A 224 24.95 -19.23 -1.84
CA ARG A 224 23.65 -19.72 -1.34
C ARG A 224 22.55 -18.68 -1.46
N PHE A 225 22.88 -17.42 -1.21
CA PHE A 225 21.93 -16.31 -1.39
C PHE A 225 21.51 -16.18 -2.86
N CYS A 226 22.46 -16.11 -3.79
CA CYS A 226 22.15 -15.91 -5.21
C CYS A 226 21.48 -17.11 -5.86
N LEU A 227 21.88 -18.35 -5.49
CA LEU A 227 21.41 -19.57 -6.13
C LEU A 227 20.10 -20.12 -5.53
N VAL A 228 19.86 -19.90 -4.25
CA VAL A 228 18.71 -20.46 -3.54
C VAL A 228 17.82 -19.36 -2.94
N THR A 229 18.39 -18.54 -2.04
CA THR A 229 17.58 -17.62 -1.24
C THR A 229 16.86 -16.58 -2.09
N TRP A 230 17.58 -15.86 -2.95
CA TRP A 230 17.03 -14.80 -3.77
C TRP A 230 15.96 -15.27 -4.77
N PRO A 231 16.18 -16.37 -5.55
CA PRO A 231 15.14 -16.90 -6.43
C PRO A 231 13.89 -17.36 -5.67
N MET A 232 14.06 -18.05 -4.53
CA MET A 232 12.94 -18.55 -3.73
C MET A 232 12.16 -17.44 -3.02
N LEU A 233 12.81 -16.32 -2.71
CA LEU A 233 12.15 -15.13 -2.16
C LEU A 233 11.41 -14.29 -3.20
N GLY A 234 11.47 -14.62 -4.48
CA GLY A 234 10.83 -13.86 -5.56
C GLY A 234 9.40 -13.45 -5.26
N PRO A 235 8.47 -14.38 -4.96
CA PRO A 235 7.08 -14.07 -4.65
C PRO A 235 6.92 -13.15 -3.43
N VAL A 236 7.69 -13.39 -2.37
CA VAL A 236 7.66 -12.57 -1.15
C VAL A 236 8.22 -11.18 -1.43
N THR A 237 9.30 -11.07 -2.20
CA THR A 237 9.91 -9.79 -2.59
C THR A 237 8.94 -8.95 -3.41
N LEU A 238 8.21 -9.58 -4.35
CA LEU A 238 7.14 -8.93 -5.10
C LEU A 238 6.08 -8.36 -4.16
N PHE A 239 5.53 -9.20 -3.28
CA PHE A 239 4.50 -8.81 -2.33
C PHE A 239 4.97 -7.64 -1.43
N VAL A 240 6.15 -7.78 -0.81
CA VAL A 240 6.74 -6.75 0.06
C VAL A 240 6.96 -5.44 -0.70
N THR A 241 7.45 -5.50 -1.94
CA THR A 241 7.69 -4.31 -2.77
C THR A 241 6.38 -3.61 -3.12
N VAL A 242 5.33 -4.35 -3.45
CA VAL A 242 4.00 -3.79 -3.73
C VAL A 242 3.44 -3.08 -2.50
N ILE A 243 3.40 -3.76 -1.36
CA ILE A 243 2.88 -3.18 -0.11
C ILE A 243 3.69 -1.96 0.34
N SER A 244 5.03 -2.04 0.29
CA SER A 244 5.91 -0.91 0.65
C SER A 244 5.70 0.30 -0.26
N THR A 245 5.46 0.07 -1.55
CA THR A 245 5.16 1.15 -2.49
C THR A 245 3.82 1.80 -2.18
N ILE A 246 2.76 1.02 -1.93
CA ILE A 246 1.44 1.55 -1.55
C ILE A 246 1.57 2.42 -0.29
N ARG A 247 2.25 1.92 0.75
CA ARG A 247 2.47 2.66 1.99
C ARG A 247 3.28 3.94 1.79
N ALA A 248 4.30 3.90 0.93
CA ALA A 248 5.10 5.09 0.62
C ALA A 248 4.28 6.16 -0.13
N PHE A 249 3.36 5.76 -1.03
CA PHE A 249 2.43 6.71 -1.67
C PHE A 249 1.44 7.34 -0.68
N GLN A 250 1.10 6.62 0.38
CA GLN A 250 0.17 7.07 1.42
C GLN A 250 0.84 7.92 2.51
N VAL A 251 2.04 8.46 2.24
CA VAL A 251 2.72 9.36 3.17
C VAL A 251 1.88 10.62 3.42
N PHE A 252 1.48 10.80 4.66
CA PHE A 252 0.69 11.95 5.12
C PHE A 252 1.08 12.34 6.55
N ASP A 253 0.99 11.41 7.49
CA ASP A 253 1.06 11.68 8.92
C ASP A 253 2.40 12.33 9.35
N THR A 254 3.53 11.85 8.81
CA THR A 254 4.85 12.41 9.08
C THR A 254 5.00 13.82 8.52
N VAL A 255 4.45 14.07 7.32
CA VAL A 255 4.43 15.41 6.72
C VAL A 255 3.56 16.36 7.54
N GLN A 256 2.34 15.94 7.86
CA GLN A 256 1.39 16.74 8.65
C GLN A 256 1.94 17.08 10.05
N ALA A 257 2.58 16.10 10.71
CA ALA A 257 3.05 16.28 12.08
C ALA A 257 4.35 17.08 12.18
N LEU A 258 5.31 16.87 11.26
CA LEU A 258 6.66 17.43 11.37
C LEU A 258 6.87 18.71 10.57
N THR A 259 6.31 18.83 9.37
CA THR A 259 6.67 19.91 8.45
C THR A 259 5.49 20.68 7.88
N ARG A 260 4.30 20.11 7.89
CA ARG A 260 3.09 20.69 7.28
C ARG A 260 3.33 21.17 5.84
N GLY A 261 4.00 20.35 5.04
CA GLY A 261 4.37 20.66 3.66
C GLY A 261 5.56 21.62 3.50
N GLY A 262 6.05 22.24 4.60
CA GLY A 262 7.16 23.21 4.61
C GLY A 262 8.55 22.55 4.59
N PRO A 263 9.60 23.39 4.57
CA PRO A 263 9.60 24.82 4.19
C PRO A 263 9.39 25.00 2.69
N ASN A 264 8.82 26.10 2.27
CA ASN A 264 8.63 26.48 0.86
C ASN A 264 8.01 25.36 -0.03
N LYS A 265 7.06 24.59 0.53
CA LYS A 265 6.46 23.43 -0.14
C LYS A 265 7.47 22.30 -0.46
N ALA A 266 8.63 22.25 0.23
CA ALA A 266 9.66 21.24 -0.04
C ALA A 266 9.24 19.83 0.37
N THR A 267 8.33 19.71 1.34
CA THR A 267 7.77 18.43 1.78
C THR A 267 6.28 18.27 1.44
N GLU A 268 5.75 19.14 0.58
CA GLU A 268 4.39 19.01 0.07
C GLU A 268 4.28 17.70 -0.71
N VAL A 269 3.39 16.81 -0.31
CA VAL A 269 3.09 15.54 -0.97
C VAL A 269 1.61 15.49 -1.36
N LEU A 270 1.25 14.64 -2.32
CA LEU A 270 -0.11 14.63 -2.88
C LEU A 270 -1.20 14.45 -1.82
N LEU A 271 -1.01 13.54 -0.86
CA LEU A 271 -1.99 13.27 0.17
C LEU A 271 -2.13 14.45 1.14
N TYR A 272 -1.02 15.12 1.47
CA TYR A 272 -1.05 16.33 2.28
C TYR A 272 -1.72 17.49 1.52
N SER A 273 -1.37 17.70 0.26
CA SER A 273 -2.01 18.70 -0.60
C SER A 273 -3.52 18.49 -0.69
N MET A 274 -3.96 17.26 -0.92
CA MET A 274 -5.37 16.89 -0.92
C MET A 274 -6.07 17.25 0.39
N TYR A 275 -5.44 16.93 1.52
CA TYR A 275 -5.95 17.25 2.85
C TYR A 275 -6.06 18.77 3.09
N ALA A 276 -5.00 19.51 2.80
CA ALA A 276 -4.97 20.96 2.97
C ALA A 276 -6.06 21.65 2.11
N GLU A 277 -6.22 21.23 0.85
CA GLU A 277 -7.24 21.75 -0.04
C GLU A 277 -8.67 21.44 0.44
N ALA A 278 -8.90 20.23 0.97
CA ALA A 278 -10.21 19.83 1.43
C ALA A 278 -10.61 20.45 2.76
N PHE A 279 -9.68 20.53 3.73
CA PHE A 279 -9.99 20.81 5.14
C PHE A 279 -9.40 22.11 5.67
N GLU A 280 -8.32 22.63 5.09
CA GLU A 280 -7.73 23.92 5.47
C GLU A 280 -8.23 25.06 4.55
N PHE A 281 -8.31 24.79 3.23
CA PHE A 281 -8.78 25.79 2.25
C PHE A 281 -10.23 25.58 1.82
N PHE A 282 -10.88 24.51 2.26
CA PHE A 282 -12.28 24.18 2.00
C PHE A 282 -12.65 24.02 0.51
N ARG A 283 -11.67 23.89 -0.39
CA ARG A 283 -11.85 23.68 -1.83
C ARG A 283 -12.05 22.20 -2.15
N THR A 284 -13.16 21.64 -1.67
CA THR A 284 -13.41 20.18 -1.69
C THR A 284 -13.50 19.62 -3.11
N GLY A 285 -14.08 20.35 -4.09
CA GLY A 285 -14.13 19.92 -5.49
C GLY A 285 -12.72 19.77 -6.10
N TYR A 286 -11.83 20.72 -5.81
CA TYR A 286 -10.45 20.68 -6.25
C TYR A 286 -9.65 19.56 -5.55
N ALA A 287 -9.81 19.41 -4.24
CA ALA A 287 -9.21 18.31 -3.48
C ALA A 287 -9.67 16.93 -3.99
N ALA A 288 -10.95 16.80 -4.36
CA ALA A 288 -11.48 15.57 -4.98
C ALA A 288 -10.81 15.30 -6.34
N ALA A 289 -10.50 16.33 -7.14
CA ALA A 289 -9.76 16.14 -8.38
C ALA A 289 -8.32 15.64 -8.13
N ILE A 290 -7.62 16.14 -7.09
CA ILE A 290 -6.33 15.59 -6.64
C ILE A 290 -6.47 14.13 -6.25
N ALA A 291 -7.52 13.78 -5.48
CA ALA A 291 -7.78 12.41 -5.05
C ALA A 291 -8.00 11.46 -6.25
N VAL A 292 -8.76 11.88 -7.25
CA VAL A 292 -8.99 11.08 -8.48
C VAL A 292 -7.68 10.83 -9.20
N VAL A 293 -6.87 11.87 -9.41
CA VAL A 293 -5.56 11.73 -10.07
C VAL A 293 -4.64 10.81 -9.24
N PHE A 294 -4.63 10.94 -7.92
CA PHE A 294 -3.87 10.08 -7.02
C PHE A 294 -4.28 8.60 -7.16
N ILE A 295 -5.59 8.31 -7.13
CA ILE A 295 -6.11 6.94 -7.27
C ILE A 295 -5.74 6.35 -8.63
N VAL A 296 -5.90 7.11 -9.71
CA VAL A 296 -5.54 6.68 -11.07
C VAL A 296 -4.03 6.38 -11.15
N LEU A 297 -3.19 7.28 -10.63
CA LEU A 297 -1.74 7.12 -10.63
C LEU A 297 -1.30 5.87 -9.86
N VAL A 298 -1.80 5.69 -8.63
CA VAL A 298 -1.49 4.50 -7.83
C VAL A 298 -1.95 3.22 -8.52
N THR A 299 -3.17 3.23 -9.10
CA THR A 299 -3.71 2.07 -9.82
C THR A 299 -2.85 1.71 -11.03
N ILE A 300 -2.47 2.69 -11.85
CA ILE A 300 -1.61 2.46 -13.02
C ILE A 300 -0.26 1.89 -12.59
N LEU A 301 0.37 2.47 -11.57
CA LEU A 301 1.66 1.99 -11.06
C LEU A 301 1.57 0.57 -10.50
N MET A 302 0.47 0.22 -9.80
CA MET A 302 0.26 -1.14 -9.32
C MET A 302 0.07 -2.13 -10.46
N LEU A 303 -0.72 -1.79 -11.47
CA LEU A 303 -0.91 -2.63 -12.65
C LEU A 303 0.40 -2.87 -13.40
N ILE A 304 1.20 -1.81 -13.59
CA ILE A 304 2.52 -1.94 -14.23
C ILE A 304 3.43 -2.84 -13.39
N LYS A 305 3.53 -2.61 -12.08
CA LYS A 305 4.37 -3.43 -11.19
C LYS A 305 3.93 -4.90 -11.20
N THR A 306 2.66 -5.16 -11.02
CA THR A 306 2.12 -6.54 -11.02
C THR A 306 2.44 -7.22 -12.35
N HIS A 307 2.15 -6.57 -13.48
CA HIS A 307 2.39 -7.15 -14.79
C HIS A 307 3.88 -7.40 -15.11
N VAL A 308 4.77 -6.49 -14.68
CA VAL A 308 6.22 -6.61 -14.92
C VAL A 308 6.87 -7.64 -14.00
N LEU A 309 6.46 -7.68 -12.72
CA LEU A 309 7.08 -8.57 -11.75
C LEU A 309 6.53 -10.01 -11.86
N GLU A 310 5.25 -10.21 -12.13
CA GLU A 310 4.68 -11.55 -12.33
C GLU A 310 5.36 -12.32 -13.47
N ARG A 311 5.77 -11.64 -14.54
CA ARG A 311 6.50 -12.27 -15.64
C ARG A 311 7.89 -12.80 -15.27
N ARG A 312 8.46 -12.36 -14.14
CA ARG A 312 9.79 -12.75 -13.66
C ARG A 312 9.75 -13.77 -12.53
N VAL A 313 8.57 -14.03 -11.97
CA VAL A 313 8.38 -15.02 -10.92
C VAL A 313 7.80 -16.28 -11.56
N HIS A 314 8.66 -17.30 -11.73
CA HIS A 314 8.22 -18.63 -12.16
C HIS A 314 7.87 -19.43 -10.91
N TYR A 315 6.67 -19.99 -10.86
CA TYR A 315 6.22 -20.94 -9.83
C TYR A 315 6.75 -22.33 -10.13
#